data_32f43617c0134ffcbc032a0a4943ae49
#
_entry.id   32f43617c0134ffcbc032a0a4943ae49
#
_cell.length_a   1.000
_cell.length_b   1.000
_cell.length_c   1.000
_cell.angle_alpha   90.00
_cell.angle_beta   90.00
_cell.angle_gamma   90.00
#
_symmetry.space_group_name_H-M   'P 1'
#
loop_
_entity.id
_entity.type
_entity.pdbx_description
1 polymer ?
#
loop_
_entity_poly.entity_id
_entity_poly.type
_entity_poly.pdbx_seq_one_letter_code
_entity_poly.pdbx_strand_id
1 'polypeptide(L)'
;MIRIISFNINGLRARPHQLEALKEKYDPDIIALQEIKVSDEDFPPNIPEDLGFNYYNYGQKGFHGVAIFSKEIPTNTIKGLNGGEDENQKRYIQCDFSTNHGLVSICNSYFPQGENRKHPDKFPYKDRYYKRITNHIDNLNNSIVLTGDFNICLLYTSPSPRDLD
;
A
#
# COMPACT_ATOMS: atom_id res chain seq x y z
N MET A 1 7.82 11.52 17.58
CA MET A 1 8.27 11.21 16.19
C MET A 1 7.50 9.97 15.75
N ILE A 2 6.78 10.00 14.65
CA ILE A 2 6.04 8.84 14.11
C ILE A 2 6.94 8.07 13.16
N ARG A 3 7.06 6.75 13.33
CA ARG A 3 7.83 5.87 12.46
C ARG A 3 6.88 5.13 11.53
N ILE A 4 7.07 5.28 10.23
CA ILE A 4 6.25 4.64 9.20
C ILE A 4 7.15 3.73 8.37
N ILE A 5 6.75 2.49 8.17
CA ILE A 5 7.41 1.54 7.28
C ILE A 5 6.47 1.27 6.11
N SER A 6 6.99 1.38 4.87
CA SER A 6 6.33 0.88 3.66
C SER A 6 7.03 -0.40 3.20
N PHE A 7 6.27 -1.49 2.99
CA PHE A 7 6.85 -2.79 2.72
C PHE A 7 5.96 -3.65 1.82
N ASN A 8 6.50 -4.09 0.68
CA ASN A 8 5.85 -5.10 -0.16
C ASN A 8 6.11 -6.48 0.45
N ILE A 9 5.09 -7.03 1.13
CA ILE A 9 5.18 -8.31 1.85
C ILE A 9 5.12 -9.52 0.91
N ASN A 10 4.59 -9.34 -0.31
CA ASN A 10 4.44 -10.40 -1.30
C ASN A 10 3.81 -11.69 -0.73
N GLY A 11 2.68 -11.55 -0.04
CA GLY A 11 1.91 -12.63 0.58
C GLY A 11 2.01 -12.66 2.11
N LEU A 12 1.03 -12.05 2.76
CA LEU A 12 0.98 -11.87 4.22
C LEU A 12 1.07 -13.19 4.99
N ARG A 13 0.28 -14.20 4.59
CA ARG A 13 0.24 -15.49 5.28
C ARG A 13 1.55 -16.28 5.22
N ALA A 14 2.33 -16.08 4.16
CA ALA A 14 3.59 -16.81 3.95
C ALA A 14 4.78 -16.18 4.68
N ARG A 15 4.65 -14.92 5.12
CA ARG A 15 5.79 -14.11 5.60
C ARG A 15 5.54 -13.33 6.89
N PRO A 16 4.79 -13.85 7.89
CA PRO A 16 4.56 -13.12 9.14
C PRO A 16 5.87 -12.81 9.87
N HIS A 17 6.87 -13.70 9.82
CA HIS A 17 8.19 -13.53 10.41
C HIS A 17 8.92 -12.25 9.94
N GLN A 18 8.62 -11.76 8.72
CA GLN A 18 9.20 -10.50 8.26
C GLN A 18 8.62 -9.29 8.99
N LEU A 19 7.33 -9.35 9.36
CA LEU A 19 6.70 -8.29 10.17
C LEU A 19 7.20 -8.32 11.61
N GLU A 20 7.41 -9.50 12.17
CA GLU A 20 8.04 -9.68 13.48
C GLU A 20 9.43 -9.03 13.51
N ALA A 21 10.27 -9.33 12.52
CA ALA A 21 11.59 -8.74 12.39
C ALA A 21 11.57 -7.21 12.22
N LEU A 22 10.60 -6.67 11.45
CA LEU A 22 10.42 -5.23 11.30
C LEU A 22 9.98 -4.59 12.61
N LYS A 23 9.06 -5.23 13.34
CA LYS A 23 8.59 -4.77 14.65
C LYS A 23 9.72 -4.75 15.67
N GLU A 24 10.48 -5.83 15.78
CA GLU A 24 11.59 -5.97 16.72
C GLU A 24 12.69 -4.92 16.44
N LYS A 25 13.07 -4.76 15.18
CA LYS A 25 14.20 -3.90 14.79
C LYS A 25 13.88 -2.42 14.83
N TYR A 26 12.68 -2.03 14.43
CA TYR A 26 12.34 -0.62 14.19
C TYR A 26 11.23 -0.08 15.08
N ASP A 27 10.45 -0.93 15.74
CA ASP A 27 9.25 -0.59 16.52
C ASP A 27 8.40 0.50 15.86
N PRO A 28 7.88 0.26 14.62
CA PRO A 28 7.13 1.25 13.89
C PRO A 28 5.79 1.57 14.56
N ASP A 29 5.28 2.77 14.31
CA ASP A 29 3.92 3.15 14.71
C ASP A 29 2.91 2.76 13.63
N ILE A 30 3.35 2.75 12.35
CA ILE A 30 2.54 2.39 11.19
C ILE A 30 3.36 1.51 10.24
N ILE A 31 2.72 0.44 9.73
CA ILE A 31 3.26 -0.40 8.65
C ILE A 31 2.26 -0.38 7.49
N ALA A 32 2.68 0.14 6.34
CA ALA A 32 1.93 0.16 5.10
C ALA A 32 2.38 -0.99 4.21
N LEU A 33 1.49 -1.97 3.97
CA LEU A 33 1.79 -3.20 3.26
C LEU A 33 1.22 -3.22 1.85
N GLN A 34 1.98 -3.75 0.90
CA GLN A 34 1.56 -4.02 -0.45
C GLN A 34 1.66 -5.52 -0.74
N GLU A 35 0.87 -6.00 -1.69
CA GLU A 35 0.77 -7.41 -2.08
C GLU A 35 0.46 -8.35 -0.92
N ILE A 36 -0.56 -8.03 -0.11
CA ILE A 36 -0.98 -8.94 0.98
C ILE A 36 -1.53 -10.26 0.47
N LYS A 37 -2.06 -10.32 -0.78
CA LYS A 37 -2.52 -11.51 -1.51
C LYS A 37 -3.55 -12.37 -0.77
N VAL A 38 -4.32 -11.75 0.09
CA VAL A 38 -5.39 -12.37 0.88
C VAL A 38 -6.66 -11.53 0.75
N SER A 39 -7.82 -12.17 0.64
CA SER A 39 -9.12 -11.47 0.61
C SER A 39 -9.46 -10.89 1.98
N ASP A 40 -10.42 -9.97 2.04
CA ASP A 40 -10.85 -9.39 3.31
C ASP A 40 -11.48 -10.47 4.23
N GLU A 41 -12.22 -11.43 3.65
CA GLU A 41 -12.85 -12.53 4.39
C GLU A 41 -11.83 -13.53 4.97
N ASP A 42 -10.72 -13.72 4.27
CA ASP A 42 -9.67 -14.68 4.63
C ASP A 42 -8.51 -14.02 5.40
N PHE A 43 -8.62 -12.74 5.73
CA PHE A 43 -7.54 -11.99 6.38
C PHE A 43 -7.20 -12.60 7.76
N PRO A 44 -5.91 -12.83 8.09
CA PRO A 44 -5.48 -13.38 9.36
C PRO A 44 -5.32 -12.29 10.43
N PRO A 45 -6.34 -12.03 11.28
CA PRO A 45 -6.29 -10.93 12.25
C PRO A 45 -5.22 -11.10 13.32
N ASN A 46 -4.88 -12.34 13.66
CA ASN A 46 -3.86 -12.66 14.65
C ASN A 46 -2.47 -12.11 14.27
N ILE A 47 -2.13 -12.00 12.99
CA ILE A 47 -0.81 -11.48 12.56
C ILE A 47 -0.58 -10.04 13.04
N PRO A 48 -1.44 -9.05 12.75
CA PRO A 48 -1.25 -7.70 13.29
C PRO A 48 -1.52 -7.62 14.79
N GLU A 49 -2.52 -8.34 15.33
CA GLU A 49 -2.89 -8.30 16.74
C GLU A 49 -1.78 -8.79 17.67
N ASP A 50 -1.11 -9.91 17.33
CA ASP A 50 0.02 -10.45 18.07
C ASP A 50 1.23 -9.48 18.11
N LEU A 51 1.31 -8.59 17.10
CA LEU A 51 2.32 -7.53 17.02
C LEU A 51 1.89 -6.21 17.68
N GLY A 52 0.68 -6.15 18.24
CA GLY A 52 0.14 -4.98 18.92
C GLY A 52 -0.36 -3.88 17.98
N PHE A 53 -0.86 -4.24 16.80
CA PHE A 53 -1.42 -3.30 15.84
C PHE A 53 -2.93 -3.51 15.62
N ASN A 54 -3.65 -2.40 15.44
CA ASN A 54 -4.90 -2.37 14.71
C ASN A 54 -4.61 -2.55 13.22
N TYR A 55 -5.56 -3.11 12.44
CA TYR A 55 -5.35 -3.36 11.02
C TYR A 55 -6.52 -2.89 10.17
N TYR A 56 -6.18 -2.39 9.00
CA TYR A 56 -7.08 -1.89 7.97
C TYR A 56 -6.59 -2.49 6.66
N ASN A 57 -7.43 -3.28 6.00
CA ASN A 57 -7.05 -4.01 4.79
C ASN A 57 -8.05 -3.79 3.67
N TYR A 58 -7.56 -3.84 2.45
CA TYR A 58 -8.32 -3.90 1.23
C TYR A 58 -7.73 -5.03 0.39
N GLY A 59 -8.25 -6.22 0.65
CA GLY A 59 -7.64 -7.48 0.28
C GLY A 59 -8.17 -8.06 -1.03
N GLN A 60 -7.28 -8.75 -1.75
CA GLN A 60 -7.61 -9.51 -2.96
C GLN A 60 -6.92 -10.87 -2.92
N LYS A 61 -7.68 -11.93 -3.16
CA LYS A 61 -7.17 -13.31 -3.12
C LYS A 61 -6.14 -13.56 -4.22
N GLY A 62 -4.95 -14.00 -3.83
CA GLY A 62 -3.89 -14.44 -4.73
C GLY A 62 -3.09 -13.33 -5.41
N PHE A 63 -3.64 -12.11 -5.53
CA PHE A 63 -3.02 -10.98 -6.22
C PHE A 63 -3.21 -9.69 -5.43
N HIS A 64 -2.36 -8.68 -5.66
CA HIS A 64 -2.54 -7.33 -5.12
C HIS A 64 -2.88 -7.31 -3.61
N GLY A 65 -3.79 -6.42 -3.22
CA GLY A 65 -4.21 -6.21 -1.85
C GLY A 65 -3.22 -5.33 -1.09
N VAL A 66 -3.76 -4.39 -0.31
CA VAL A 66 -2.99 -3.44 0.50
C VAL A 66 -3.53 -3.44 1.93
N ALA A 67 -2.68 -3.10 2.90
CA ALA A 67 -3.11 -2.94 4.28
C ALA A 67 -2.31 -1.82 4.97
N ILE A 68 -2.90 -1.26 6.01
CA ILE A 68 -2.23 -0.38 6.97
C ILE A 68 -2.42 -0.99 8.35
N PHE A 69 -1.31 -1.26 9.03
CA PHE A 69 -1.27 -1.64 10.44
C PHE A 69 -0.84 -0.43 11.25
N SER A 70 -1.53 -0.11 12.34
CA SER A 70 -1.22 1.07 13.16
C SER A 70 -1.45 0.82 14.63
N LYS A 71 -0.59 1.39 15.50
CA LYS A 71 -0.81 1.38 16.95
C LYS A 71 -2.04 2.20 17.34
N GLU A 72 -2.24 3.34 16.67
CA GLU A 72 -3.38 4.24 16.87
C GLU A 72 -4.55 3.88 15.95
N ILE A 73 -5.76 4.20 16.39
CA ILE A 73 -6.98 4.02 15.60
C ILE A 73 -7.17 5.26 14.72
N PRO A 74 -7.29 5.12 13.38
CA PRO A 74 -7.58 6.25 12.50
C PRO A 74 -8.99 6.78 12.71
N THR A 75 -9.18 8.06 12.43
CA THR A 75 -10.48 8.71 12.45
C THR A 75 -11.34 8.35 11.22
N ASN A 76 -10.68 7.95 10.13
CA ASN A 76 -11.34 7.56 8.88
C ASN A 76 -10.49 6.55 8.11
N THR A 77 -11.14 5.70 7.30
CA THR A 77 -10.49 4.75 6.40
C THR A 77 -11.18 4.74 5.04
N ILE A 78 -10.41 4.91 3.97
CA ILE A 78 -10.89 4.89 2.58
C ILE A 78 -10.25 3.70 1.88
N LYS A 79 -11.07 2.85 1.24
CA LYS A 79 -10.65 1.70 0.45
C LYS A 79 -10.90 1.96 -1.03
N GLY A 80 -9.86 1.91 -1.84
CA GLY A 80 -9.93 2.17 -3.28
C GLY A 80 -9.94 3.67 -3.63
N LEU A 81 -9.73 3.98 -4.90
CA LEU A 81 -9.82 5.33 -5.47
C LEU A 81 -11.17 5.47 -6.17
N ASN A 82 -11.89 6.53 -5.87
CA ASN A 82 -13.19 6.80 -6.49
C ASN A 82 -13.10 6.89 -8.03
N GLY A 83 -14.13 6.38 -8.72
CA GLY A 83 -14.37 6.61 -10.14
C GLY A 83 -13.47 5.83 -11.10
N GLY A 84 -13.10 4.58 -10.83
CA GLY A 84 -12.19 3.88 -11.70
C GLY A 84 -12.47 2.42 -12.02
N GLU A 85 -11.74 1.95 -13.04
CA GLU A 85 -11.69 0.58 -13.53
C GLU A 85 -11.14 -0.42 -12.49
N ASP A 86 -10.79 0.08 -11.28
CA ASP A 86 -10.00 -0.67 -10.28
C ASP A 86 -10.84 -1.42 -9.27
N GLU A 87 -12.16 -1.48 -9.42
CA GLU A 87 -13.01 -2.24 -8.50
C GLU A 87 -12.58 -3.71 -8.35
N ASN A 88 -11.92 -4.23 -9.39
CA ASN A 88 -11.37 -5.59 -9.40
C ASN A 88 -9.91 -5.68 -8.92
N GLN A 89 -9.22 -4.54 -8.67
CA GLN A 89 -7.82 -4.52 -8.25
C GLN A 89 -7.66 -3.70 -6.98
N LYS A 90 -7.49 -4.39 -5.87
CA LYS A 90 -7.39 -3.80 -4.55
C LYS A 90 -5.98 -3.23 -4.31
N ARG A 91 -5.76 -1.95 -4.75
CA ARG A 91 -4.44 -1.33 -4.84
C ARG A 91 -4.22 -0.11 -3.94
N TYR A 92 -5.27 0.44 -3.33
CA TYR A 92 -5.18 1.68 -2.55
C TYR A 92 -5.98 1.59 -1.26
N ILE A 93 -5.36 2.06 -0.18
CA ILE A 93 -6.02 2.28 1.11
C ILE A 93 -5.46 3.54 1.76
N GLN A 94 -6.31 4.30 2.43
CA GLN A 94 -5.96 5.50 3.18
C GLN A 94 -6.50 5.39 4.60
N CYS A 95 -5.69 5.80 5.56
CA CYS A 95 -6.11 5.99 6.96
C CYS A 95 -5.78 7.41 7.39
N ASP A 96 -6.75 8.11 7.96
CA ASP A 96 -6.58 9.48 8.45
C ASP A 96 -6.42 9.46 9.97
N PHE A 97 -5.37 10.12 10.46
CA PHE A 97 -5.03 10.18 11.88
C PHE A 97 -5.08 11.62 12.39
N SER A 98 -5.73 11.81 13.54
CA SER A 98 -5.71 13.10 14.24
C SER A 98 -4.42 13.25 15.02
N THR A 99 -3.73 14.38 14.84
CA THR A 99 -2.50 14.71 15.56
C THR A 99 -2.62 16.08 16.22
N ASN A 100 -1.68 16.42 17.10
CA ASN A 100 -1.61 17.75 17.71
C ASN A 100 -1.36 18.89 16.68
N HIS A 101 -0.99 18.53 15.44
CA HIS A 101 -0.72 19.46 14.35
C HIS A 101 -1.78 19.42 13.23
N GLY A 102 -2.90 18.76 13.48
CA GLY A 102 -3.99 18.56 12.52
C GLY A 102 -4.08 17.14 11.99
N LEU A 103 -4.89 16.96 10.95
CA LEU A 103 -5.16 15.67 10.35
C LEU A 103 -4.01 15.27 9.40
N VAL A 104 -3.58 14.02 9.49
CA VAL A 104 -2.56 13.42 8.61
C VAL A 104 -3.16 12.20 7.92
N SER A 105 -3.12 12.19 6.59
CA SER A 105 -3.57 11.08 5.76
C SER A 105 -2.38 10.19 5.38
N ILE A 106 -2.42 8.94 5.81
CA ILE A 106 -1.48 7.91 5.38
C ILE A 106 -2.09 7.17 4.21
N CYS A 107 -1.56 7.44 3.02
CA CYS A 107 -1.99 6.85 1.76
C CYS A 107 -1.04 5.71 1.40
N ASN A 108 -1.55 4.50 1.21
CA ASN A 108 -0.77 3.34 0.83
C ASN A 108 -1.25 2.77 -0.50
N SER A 109 -0.34 2.63 -1.46
CA SER A 109 -0.68 2.17 -2.80
C SER A 109 0.28 1.11 -3.34
N TYR A 110 -0.30 0.12 -4.03
CA TYR A 110 0.42 -0.82 -4.89
C TYR A 110 0.21 -0.42 -6.35
N PHE A 111 1.14 0.36 -6.89
CA PHE A 111 1.05 0.90 -8.24
C PHE A 111 1.17 -0.19 -9.31
N PRO A 112 0.44 -0.09 -10.42
CA PRO A 112 0.56 -1.04 -11.52
C PRO A 112 1.98 -1.07 -12.09
N GLN A 113 2.49 -2.26 -12.41
CA GLN A 113 3.83 -2.45 -12.96
C GLN A 113 3.96 -1.86 -14.37
N GLY A 114 2.91 -1.95 -15.19
CA GLY A 114 2.90 -1.39 -16.56
C GLY A 114 3.69 -2.21 -17.57
N GLU A 115 4.50 -3.18 -17.13
CA GLU A 115 5.36 -4.05 -17.92
C GLU A 115 6.39 -3.25 -18.74
N ASN A 116 6.07 -2.84 -19.97
CA ASN A 116 6.91 -1.96 -20.77
C ASN A 116 6.05 -0.87 -21.46
N ARG A 117 6.71 0.20 -21.98
CA ARG A 117 6.02 1.35 -22.60
C ARG A 117 5.20 1.00 -23.85
N LYS A 118 5.47 -0.14 -24.49
CA LYS A 118 4.78 -0.57 -25.72
C LYS A 118 3.60 -1.48 -25.45
N HIS A 119 3.42 -1.94 -24.18
CA HIS A 119 2.32 -2.82 -23.85
C HIS A 119 0.97 -2.11 -24.01
N PRO A 120 0.04 -2.64 -24.86
CA PRO A 120 -1.16 -1.90 -25.27
C PRO A 120 -2.11 -1.57 -24.13
N ASP A 121 -2.18 -2.39 -23.09
CA ASP A 121 -3.15 -2.25 -21.99
C ASP A 121 -2.49 -1.86 -20.66
N LYS A 122 -1.41 -2.55 -20.27
CA LYS A 122 -0.81 -2.40 -18.93
C LYS A 122 -0.16 -1.05 -18.72
N PHE A 123 0.52 -0.51 -19.76
CA PHE A 123 1.17 0.79 -19.60
C PHE A 123 0.14 1.94 -19.57
N PRO A 124 -0.88 2.00 -20.47
CA PRO A 124 -1.97 2.97 -20.35
C PRO A 124 -2.73 2.88 -19.02
N TYR A 125 -2.95 1.65 -18.52
CA TYR A 125 -3.56 1.46 -17.20
C TYR A 125 -2.71 2.07 -16.08
N LYS A 126 -1.39 1.84 -16.10
CA LYS A 126 -0.45 2.47 -15.15
C LYS A 126 -0.54 3.99 -15.20
N ASP A 127 -0.52 4.59 -16.38
CA ASP A 127 -0.61 6.05 -16.56
C ASP A 127 -1.93 6.61 -16.00
N ARG A 128 -3.07 5.95 -16.31
CA ARG A 128 -4.37 6.33 -15.75
C ARG A 128 -4.39 6.22 -14.22
N TYR A 129 -3.79 5.17 -13.66
CA TYR A 129 -3.73 4.98 -12.22
C TYR A 129 -2.94 6.10 -11.54
N TYR A 130 -1.77 6.48 -12.09
CA TYR A 130 -0.98 7.60 -11.58
C TYR A 130 -1.76 8.92 -11.61
N LYS A 131 -2.44 9.22 -12.70
CA LYS A 131 -3.28 10.42 -12.82
C LYS A 131 -4.41 10.45 -11.78
N ARG A 132 -5.03 9.30 -11.53
CA ARG A 132 -6.12 9.20 -10.53
C ARG A 132 -5.62 9.40 -9.12
N ILE A 133 -4.50 8.79 -8.73
CA ILE A 133 -3.96 8.97 -7.38
C ILE A 133 -3.47 10.41 -7.18
N THR A 134 -2.86 11.04 -8.19
CA THR A 134 -2.50 12.45 -8.15
C THR A 134 -3.73 13.32 -7.92
N ASN A 135 -4.78 13.15 -8.73
CA ASN A 135 -6.02 13.89 -8.56
C ASN A 135 -6.66 13.67 -7.17
N HIS A 136 -6.61 12.45 -6.65
CA HIS A 136 -7.12 12.16 -5.31
C HIS A 136 -6.33 12.93 -4.24
N ILE A 137 -5.00 12.89 -4.30
CA ILE A 137 -4.11 13.57 -3.35
C ILE A 137 -4.27 15.09 -3.44
N ASP A 138 -4.34 15.68 -4.63
CA ASP A 138 -4.48 17.13 -4.84
C ASP A 138 -5.79 17.67 -4.26
N ASN A 139 -6.81 16.83 -4.07
CA ASN A 139 -8.08 17.20 -3.43
C ASN A 139 -8.13 16.96 -1.91
N LEU A 140 -7.07 16.42 -1.31
CA LEU A 140 -6.98 16.30 0.14
C LEU A 140 -6.49 17.60 0.76
N ASN A 141 -7.19 18.05 1.81
CA ASN A 141 -6.83 19.28 2.54
C ASN A 141 -5.98 19.00 3.80
N ASN A 142 -5.44 17.80 3.90
CA ASN A 142 -4.68 17.32 5.06
C ASN A 142 -3.17 17.29 4.75
N SER A 143 -2.36 17.14 5.78
CA SER A 143 -0.98 16.68 5.60
C SER A 143 -0.98 15.24 5.08
N ILE A 144 -0.16 14.92 4.07
CA ILE A 144 -0.21 13.63 3.38
C ILE A 144 1.15 12.94 3.46
N VAL A 145 1.10 11.64 3.74
CA VAL A 145 2.24 10.73 3.56
C VAL A 145 1.81 9.67 2.55
N LEU A 146 2.32 9.76 1.32
CA LEU A 146 2.11 8.74 0.30
C LEU A 146 3.20 7.68 0.39
N THR A 147 2.79 6.47 0.67
CA THR A 147 3.64 5.27 0.74
C THR A 147 3.23 4.26 -0.32
N GLY A 148 4.10 3.31 -0.62
CA GLY A 148 3.72 2.21 -1.50
C GLY A 148 4.86 1.63 -2.31
N ASP A 149 4.52 0.63 -3.09
CA ASP A 149 5.36 0.12 -4.16
C ASP A 149 4.99 0.84 -5.46
N PHE A 150 5.80 1.81 -5.85
CA PHE A 150 5.54 2.67 -7.01
C PHE A 150 5.79 1.97 -8.35
N ASN A 151 6.46 0.82 -8.36
CA ASN A 151 6.85 0.13 -9.59
C ASN A 151 7.59 1.06 -10.59
N ILE A 152 8.41 1.99 -10.06
CA ILE A 152 9.26 2.90 -10.81
C ILE A 152 10.69 2.73 -10.32
N CYS A 153 11.62 2.57 -11.25
CA CYS A 153 13.05 2.67 -10.97
C CYS A 153 13.54 4.09 -11.29
N LEU A 154 14.06 4.80 -10.30
CA LEU A 154 14.62 6.15 -10.47
C LEU A 154 15.99 6.11 -11.17
N LEU A 155 16.73 5.02 -10.98
CA LEU A 155 18.07 4.83 -11.55
C LEU A 155 18.06 3.54 -12.39
N TYR A 156 17.87 3.69 -13.67
CA TYR A 156 18.06 2.60 -14.65
C TYR A 156 19.58 2.40 -14.87
N THR A 157 20.28 1.89 -13.87
CA THR A 157 21.73 1.64 -13.93
C THR A 157 22.09 0.23 -14.34
N SER A 158 21.12 -0.69 -14.40
CA SER A 158 21.29 -2.05 -14.94
C SER A 158 19.94 -2.52 -15.49
N PRO A 159 19.93 -3.22 -16.62
CA PRO A 159 18.72 -3.90 -17.08
C PRO A 159 18.30 -4.93 -16.02
N SER A 160 17.01 -4.96 -15.70
CA SER A 160 16.44 -6.06 -14.91
C SER A 160 16.70 -7.37 -15.65
N PRO A 161 16.91 -8.51 -14.95
CA PRO A 161 16.97 -9.82 -15.61
C PRO A 161 15.76 -10.12 -16.52
N ARG A 162 14.64 -9.42 -16.36
CA ARG A 162 13.46 -9.51 -17.22
C ARG A 162 13.51 -8.61 -18.46
N ASP A 163 14.48 -7.71 -18.56
CA ASP A 163 14.66 -6.80 -19.68
C ASP A 163 15.71 -7.33 -20.68
N LEU A 164 16.24 -8.53 -20.42
CA LEU A 164 17.28 -9.20 -21.23
C LEU A 164 16.74 -10.26 -22.19
N ASP A 165 15.40 -10.44 -22.29
CA ASP A 165 14.74 -11.38 -23.22
C ASP A 165 14.16 -10.65 -24.45
#